data_6fb71ef2543a94b3f78a269934e6d714
#
_entry.id   6fb71ef2543a94b3f78a269934e6d714
#
_cell.length_a   1.000
_cell.length_b   1.000
_cell.length_c   1.000
_cell.angle_alpha   90.00
_cell.angle_beta   90.00
_cell.angle_gamma   90.00
#
_symmetry.space_group_name_H-M   'P 1'
#
loop_
_entity.id
_entity.type
_entity.pdbx_description
1 polymer ?
#
loop_
_entity_poly.entity_id
_entity_poly.type
_entity_poly.pdbx_seq_one_letter_code
_entity_poly.pdbx_strand_id
1 'polypeptide(L)'
;MPGQKLNFESINDVQSYIADKNPKHVKVGFFDMDGVFRGKFIARNKFLSALTDGYGFCDAVLGWDVADELYDNSDFTGWHTGFPDANLRIIPESGMILPFDNDTLFFSSEFAGRSEKICPRGVLRRVLKRAEDMGFLAKAAMEFEFF
;
A
#
# COMPACT_ATOMS: atom_id res chain seq x y z
N MET A 1 21.27 -4.44 -5.38
CA MET A 1 21.20 -4.68 -3.93
C MET A 1 19.73 -4.73 -3.53
N PRO A 2 19.30 -5.53 -2.54
CA PRO A 2 17.94 -5.44 -2.04
C PRO A 2 17.70 -4.06 -1.44
N GLY A 3 16.44 -3.59 -1.47
CA GLY A 3 16.08 -2.33 -0.85
C GLY A 3 16.45 -2.30 0.64
N GLN A 4 16.93 -1.16 1.13
CA GLN A 4 17.23 -1.00 2.54
C GLN A 4 15.93 -0.75 3.30
N LYS A 5 15.50 -1.72 4.12
CA LYS A 5 14.38 -1.55 5.03
C LYS A 5 14.74 -0.55 6.13
N LEU A 6 13.83 0.37 6.41
CA LEU A 6 13.92 1.31 7.52
C LEU A 6 13.04 0.81 8.67
N ASN A 7 13.55 0.88 9.89
CA ASN A 7 12.86 0.35 11.06
C ASN A 7 12.05 1.48 11.74
N PHE A 8 10.93 1.86 11.14
CA PHE A 8 9.98 2.79 11.73
C PHE A 8 8.94 2.02 12.54
N GLU A 9 8.72 2.43 13.77
CA GLU A 9 7.72 1.86 14.69
C GLU A 9 6.50 2.78 14.83
N SER A 10 6.64 4.03 14.43
CA SER A 10 5.60 5.05 14.59
C SER A 10 5.61 6.08 13.46
N ILE A 11 4.51 6.83 13.36
CA ILE A 11 4.42 8.02 12.50
C ILE A 11 5.48 9.06 12.88
N ASN A 12 5.78 9.21 14.15
CA ASN A 12 6.78 10.19 14.62
C ASN A 12 8.19 9.86 14.13
N ASP A 13 8.55 8.57 14.05
CA ASP A 13 9.85 8.15 13.50
C ASP A 13 9.96 8.53 12.03
N VAL A 14 8.89 8.30 11.27
CA VAL A 14 8.83 8.68 9.85
C VAL A 14 8.95 10.20 9.69
N GLN A 15 8.21 10.96 10.49
CA GLN A 15 8.26 12.43 10.45
C GLN A 15 9.67 12.96 10.75
N SER A 16 10.32 12.41 11.76
CA SER A 16 11.70 12.77 12.14
C SER A 16 12.69 12.46 11.02
N TYR A 17 12.56 11.29 10.40
CA TYR A 17 13.38 10.90 9.26
C TYR A 17 13.16 11.81 8.04
N ILE A 18 11.90 12.15 7.73
CA ILE A 18 11.57 13.08 6.65
C ILE A 18 12.13 14.48 6.90
N ALA A 19 12.13 14.94 8.16
CA ALA A 19 12.71 16.24 8.53
C ALA A 19 14.24 16.25 8.34
N ASP A 20 14.92 15.16 8.70
CA ASP A 20 16.37 15.01 8.55
C ASP A 20 16.79 14.88 7.07
N LYS A 21 16.18 13.96 6.34
CA LYS A 21 16.55 13.64 4.95
C LYS A 21 16.01 14.62 3.92
N ASN A 22 14.95 15.34 4.27
CA ASN A 22 14.31 16.34 3.42
C ASN A 22 14.05 15.88 1.97
N PRO A 23 13.45 14.69 1.73
CA PRO A 23 13.21 14.19 0.39
C PRO A 23 12.24 15.11 -0.35
N LYS A 24 12.49 15.35 -1.63
CA LYS A 24 11.58 16.15 -2.47
C LYS A 24 10.23 15.46 -2.67
N HIS A 25 10.27 14.15 -2.89
CA HIS A 25 9.11 13.30 -3.11
C HIS A 25 9.27 11.99 -2.35
N VAL A 26 8.14 11.35 -2.07
CA VAL A 26 8.07 10.00 -1.49
C VAL A 26 7.18 9.16 -2.41
N LYS A 27 7.60 7.95 -2.70
CA LYS A 27 6.81 6.97 -3.46
C LYS A 27 5.89 6.24 -2.50
N VAL A 28 4.59 6.25 -2.78
CA VAL A 28 3.58 5.53 -2.01
C VAL A 28 2.75 4.67 -2.93
N GLY A 29 2.28 3.54 -2.46
CA GLY A 29 1.40 2.68 -3.25
C GLY A 29 0.98 1.42 -2.52
N PHE A 30 0.22 0.61 -3.22
CA PHE A 30 -0.41 -0.61 -2.72
C PHE A 30 -0.44 -1.66 -3.83
N PHE A 31 -0.81 -2.88 -3.47
CA PHE A 31 -1.04 -3.96 -4.43
C PHE A 31 -2.54 -4.09 -4.70
N ASP A 32 -2.91 -4.14 -5.98
CA ASP A 32 -4.29 -4.36 -6.41
C ASP A 32 -4.72 -5.83 -6.28
N MET A 33 -5.88 -6.18 -6.85
CA MET A 33 -6.47 -7.51 -6.74
C MET A 33 -5.62 -8.60 -7.40
N ASP A 34 -4.87 -8.25 -8.44
CA ASP A 34 -3.97 -9.16 -9.18
C ASP A 34 -2.52 -9.11 -8.68
N GLY A 35 -2.25 -8.35 -7.61
CA GLY A 35 -0.92 -8.19 -7.05
C GLY A 35 -0.02 -7.21 -7.82
N VAL A 36 -0.58 -6.42 -8.72
CA VAL A 36 0.15 -5.35 -9.42
C VAL A 36 0.34 -4.17 -8.48
N PHE A 37 1.56 -3.66 -8.42
CA PHE A 37 1.84 -2.46 -7.63
C PHE A 37 1.28 -1.21 -8.30
N ARG A 38 0.38 -0.53 -7.61
CA ARG A 38 -0.23 0.74 -8.01
C ARG A 38 0.26 1.84 -7.08
N GLY A 39 0.88 2.86 -7.64
CA GLY A 39 1.47 3.89 -6.79
C GLY A 39 1.70 5.21 -7.50
N LYS A 40 2.15 6.17 -6.72
CA LYS A 40 2.48 7.52 -7.19
C LYS A 40 3.58 8.15 -6.34
N PHE A 41 4.24 9.15 -6.89
CA PHE A 41 5.10 10.05 -6.15
C PHE A 41 4.26 11.19 -5.58
N ILE A 42 4.40 11.46 -4.30
CA ILE A 42 3.76 12.61 -3.66
C ILE A 42 4.82 13.53 -3.06
N ALA A 43 4.56 14.82 -3.11
CA ALA A 43 5.46 15.82 -2.54
C ALA A 43 5.55 15.64 -1.01
N ARG A 44 6.71 15.95 -0.43
CA ARG A 44 7.00 15.83 1.00
C ARG A 44 5.87 16.32 1.90
N ASN A 45 5.39 17.54 1.67
CA ASN A 45 4.36 18.12 2.55
C ASN A 45 3.04 17.34 2.46
N LYS A 46 2.66 16.88 1.27
CA LYS A 46 1.49 16.02 1.08
C LYS A 46 1.67 14.65 1.75
N PHE A 47 2.89 14.10 1.71
CA PHE A 47 3.21 12.85 2.40
C PHE A 47 3.05 12.99 3.92
N LEU A 48 3.56 14.08 4.51
CA LEU A 48 3.43 14.34 5.95
C LEU A 48 1.96 14.43 6.40
N SER A 49 1.10 15.10 5.63
CA SER A 49 -0.35 15.11 5.91
C SER A 49 -0.96 13.71 5.72
N ALA A 50 -0.54 12.99 4.67
CA ALA A 50 -1.07 11.66 4.37
C ALA A 50 -0.69 10.58 5.41
N LEU A 51 0.36 10.78 6.20
CA LEU A 51 0.70 9.89 7.31
C LEU A 51 -0.40 9.83 8.38
N THR A 52 -1.11 10.94 8.58
CA THR A 52 -2.20 11.05 9.57
C THR A 52 -3.57 10.85 8.93
N ASP A 53 -3.80 11.53 7.81
CA ASP A 53 -5.13 11.65 7.20
C ASP A 53 -5.38 10.62 6.09
N GLY A 54 -4.32 9.94 5.65
CA GLY A 54 -4.37 9.09 4.46
C GLY A 54 -4.34 9.92 3.17
N TYR A 55 -4.57 9.25 2.05
CA TYR A 55 -4.66 9.87 0.73
C TYR A 55 -5.65 9.13 -0.16
N GLY A 56 -6.26 9.86 -1.10
CA GLY A 56 -7.22 9.28 -2.04
C GLY A 56 -6.55 8.54 -3.21
N PHE A 57 -7.21 7.46 -3.62
CA PHE A 57 -6.94 6.76 -4.87
C PHE A 57 -8.24 6.19 -5.42
N CYS A 58 -8.43 6.28 -6.75
CA CYS A 58 -9.63 5.78 -7.40
C CYS A 58 -9.88 4.31 -7.05
N ASP A 59 -11.08 3.98 -6.61
CA ASP A 59 -11.44 2.62 -6.19
C ASP A 59 -11.60 1.64 -7.36
N ALA A 60 -11.57 2.11 -8.62
CA ALA A 60 -11.59 1.27 -9.81
C ALA A 60 -10.53 0.15 -9.77
N VAL A 61 -9.38 0.41 -9.15
CA VAL A 61 -8.28 -0.56 -8.98
C VAL A 61 -8.68 -1.81 -8.18
N LEU A 62 -9.83 -1.79 -7.51
CA LEU A 62 -10.40 -2.93 -6.80
C LEU A 62 -11.43 -3.70 -7.65
N GLY A 63 -11.63 -3.27 -8.89
CA GLY A 63 -12.59 -3.84 -9.83
C GLY A 63 -12.07 -3.96 -11.26
N TRP A 64 -10.76 -4.05 -11.45
CA TRP A 64 -10.13 -4.28 -12.74
C TRP A 64 -9.04 -5.37 -12.67
N ASP A 65 -8.58 -5.82 -13.82
CA ASP A 65 -7.53 -6.82 -13.94
C ASP A 65 -6.12 -6.23 -14.15
N VAL A 66 -5.14 -7.09 -14.42
CA VAL A 66 -3.74 -6.72 -14.67
C VAL A 66 -3.55 -5.85 -15.92
N ALA A 67 -4.49 -5.89 -16.88
CA ALA A 67 -4.49 -5.08 -18.09
C ALA A 67 -5.28 -3.77 -17.95
N ASP A 68 -5.73 -3.44 -16.71
CA ASP A 68 -6.59 -2.30 -16.41
C ASP A 68 -8.00 -2.38 -17.04
N GLU A 69 -8.46 -3.61 -17.36
CA GLU A 69 -9.80 -3.86 -17.87
C GLU A 69 -10.78 -4.05 -16.70
N LEU A 70 -11.87 -3.29 -16.72
CA LEU A 70 -12.89 -3.33 -15.66
C LEU A 70 -13.67 -4.64 -15.70
N TYR A 71 -13.92 -5.21 -14.52
CA TYR A 71 -14.81 -6.36 -14.39
C TYR A 71 -16.27 -5.95 -14.58
N ASP A 72 -17.00 -6.65 -15.45
CA ASP A 72 -18.41 -6.37 -15.76
C ASP A 72 -19.37 -6.67 -14.60
N ASN A 73 -18.94 -7.54 -13.68
CA ASN A 73 -19.76 -8.09 -12.60
C ASN A 73 -19.32 -7.66 -11.19
N SER A 74 -18.60 -6.56 -11.07
CA SER A 74 -18.18 -6.04 -9.77
C SER A 74 -19.32 -5.27 -9.10
N ASP A 75 -19.74 -5.72 -7.91
CA ASP A 75 -20.73 -5.02 -7.08
C ASP A 75 -20.12 -3.86 -6.28
N PHE A 76 -18.81 -3.91 -6.05
CA PHE A 76 -18.13 -2.95 -5.14
C PHE A 76 -17.82 -1.63 -5.83
N THR A 77 -17.25 -1.67 -7.02
CA THR A 77 -16.87 -0.51 -7.83
C THR A 77 -17.16 -0.78 -9.30
N GLY A 78 -17.60 0.24 -10.04
CA GLY A 78 -17.98 0.15 -11.43
C GLY A 78 -18.66 1.43 -11.90
N TRP A 79 -19.20 1.43 -13.10
CA TRP A 79 -19.95 2.56 -13.66
C TRP A 79 -21.13 3.01 -12.77
N HIS A 80 -21.74 2.08 -12.04
CA HIS A 80 -22.85 2.34 -11.12
C HIS A 80 -22.43 3.10 -9.86
N THR A 81 -21.15 3.08 -9.48
CA THR A 81 -20.60 3.83 -8.33
C THR A 81 -19.94 5.14 -8.71
N GLY A 82 -19.62 5.35 -9.99
CA GLY A 82 -18.90 6.51 -10.49
C GLY A 82 -17.42 6.55 -10.07
N PHE A 83 -16.86 5.43 -9.66
CA PHE A 83 -15.42 5.26 -9.33
C PHE A 83 -14.87 6.32 -8.35
N PRO A 84 -15.43 6.46 -7.15
CA PRO A 84 -14.96 7.44 -6.19
C PRO A 84 -13.54 7.15 -5.71
N ASP A 85 -12.85 8.17 -5.20
CA ASP A 85 -11.62 7.94 -4.46
C ASP A 85 -11.92 7.21 -3.15
N ALA A 86 -11.19 6.13 -2.91
CA ALA A 86 -11.11 5.46 -1.62
C ALA A 86 -9.90 5.94 -0.83
N ASN A 87 -10.01 6.01 0.49
CA ASN A 87 -8.91 6.42 1.34
C ASN A 87 -7.90 5.29 1.53
N LEU A 88 -6.62 5.63 1.45
CA LEU A 88 -5.48 4.77 1.73
C LEU A 88 -4.74 5.29 2.96
N ARG A 89 -4.36 4.39 3.86
CA ARG A 89 -3.43 4.68 4.96
C ARG A 89 -2.03 4.20 4.61
N ILE A 90 -1.05 5.01 4.91
CA ILE A 90 0.36 4.66 4.78
C ILE A 90 0.74 3.74 5.95
N ILE A 91 1.58 2.74 5.68
CA ILE A 91 2.08 1.80 6.68
C ILE A 91 3.50 2.20 7.07
N PRO A 92 3.73 2.82 8.24
CA PRO A 92 5.06 3.31 8.65
C PRO A 92 6.14 2.22 8.62
N GLU A 93 5.81 1.01 9.08
CA GLU A 93 6.74 -0.12 9.20
C GLU A 93 7.17 -0.68 7.85
N SER A 94 6.52 -0.24 6.75
CA SER A 94 6.87 -0.63 5.38
C SER A 94 7.96 0.24 4.76
N GLY A 95 8.44 1.27 5.47
CA GLY A 95 9.40 2.22 4.95
C GLY A 95 10.69 1.57 4.45
N MET A 96 11.11 1.90 3.23
CA MET A 96 12.35 1.41 2.63
C MET A 96 12.92 2.39 1.63
N ILE A 97 14.22 2.24 1.36
CA ILE A 97 14.92 2.91 0.27
C ILE A 97 14.98 1.96 -0.93
N LEU A 98 14.57 2.43 -2.09
CA LEU A 98 14.62 1.70 -3.36
C LEU A 98 15.90 2.05 -4.12
N PRO A 99 16.96 1.21 -4.11
CA PRO A 99 18.26 1.56 -4.68
C PRO A 99 18.25 1.67 -6.21
N PHE A 100 17.31 0.96 -6.87
CA PHE A 100 17.15 1.02 -8.33
C PHE A 100 16.27 2.17 -8.81
N ASP A 101 15.74 2.97 -7.89
CA ASP A 101 14.89 4.12 -8.17
C ASP A 101 15.48 5.38 -7.51
N ASN A 102 16.79 5.64 -7.79
CA ASN A 102 17.55 6.78 -7.27
C ASN A 102 17.44 6.96 -5.73
N ASP A 103 17.55 5.86 -5.01
CA ASP A 103 17.42 5.83 -3.54
C ASP A 103 16.09 6.46 -3.06
N THR A 104 15.04 6.27 -3.84
CA THR A 104 13.72 6.78 -3.52
C THR A 104 13.19 6.20 -2.22
N LEU A 105 12.71 7.05 -1.33
CA LEU A 105 11.98 6.64 -0.14
C LEU A 105 10.59 6.15 -0.54
N PHE A 106 10.26 4.95 -0.08
CA PHE A 106 9.05 4.22 -0.43
C PHE A 106 8.28 3.77 0.81
N PHE A 107 6.95 3.83 0.73
CA PHE A 107 6.03 3.24 1.71
C PHE A 107 4.89 2.49 1.01
N SER A 108 4.58 1.31 1.53
CA SER A 108 3.34 0.62 1.19
C SER A 108 2.15 1.28 1.89
N SER A 109 1.02 1.15 1.26
CA SER A 109 -0.27 1.61 1.77
C SER A 109 -1.31 0.50 1.69
N GLU A 110 -2.43 0.69 2.35
CA GLU A 110 -3.57 -0.20 2.26
C GLU A 110 -4.87 0.61 2.31
N PHE A 111 -5.91 0.10 1.67
CA PHE A 111 -7.21 0.73 1.72
C PHE A 111 -7.79 0.72 3.13
N ALA A 112 -8.45 1.80 3.49
CA ALA A 112 -9.14 2.01 4.76
C ALA A 112 -10.66 2.14 4.57
N GLY A 113 -11.39 2.14 5.68
CA GLY A 113 -12.84 2.31 5.68
C GLY A 113 -13.57 1.18 4.93
N ARG A 114 -14.52 1.54 4.06
CA ARG A 114 -15.32 0.58 3.28
C ARG A 114 -14.44 -0.36 2.46
N SER A 115 -13.41 0.16 1.85
CA SER A 115 -12.53 -0.57 0.92
C SER A 115 -11.57 -1.54 1.62
N GLU A 116 -11.38 -1.40 2.93
CA GLU A 116 -10.56 -2.33 3.73
C GLU A 116 -11.09 -3.77 3.68
N LYS A 117 -12.40 -3.94 3.48
CA LYS A 117 -13.04 -5.26 3.45
C LYS A 117 -12.56 -6.12 2.29
N ILE A 118 -12.26 -5.51 1.14
CA ILE A 118 -11.83 -6.20 -0.07
C ILE A 118 -10.36 -5.93 -0.42
N CYS A 119 -9.70 -5.00 0.27
CA CYS A 119 -8.28 -4.75 0.11
C CYS A 119 -7.46 -6.04 0.34
N PRO A 120 -6.60 -6.48 -0.61
CA PRO A 120 -5.84 -7.72 -0.47
C PRO A 120 -5.04 -7.83 0.83
N ARG A 121 -4.36 -6.75 1.23
CA ARG A 121 -3.65 -6.70 2.53
C ARG A 121 -4.62 -6.80 3.72
N GLY A 122 -5.78 -6.15 3.63
CA GLY A 122 -6.81 -6.22 4.66
C GLY A 122 -7.36 -7.64 4.82
N VAL A 123 -7.58 -8.33 3.70
CA VAL A 123 -7.99 -9.75 3.71
C VAL A 123 -6.92 -10.62 4.35
N LEU A 124 -5.67 -10.51 3.92
CA LEU A 124 -4.55 -11.27 4.47
C LEU A 124 -4.40 -11.03 5.99
N ARG A 125 -4.45 -9.78 6.44
CA ARG A 125 -4.35 -9.45 7.86
C ARG A 125 -5.45 -10.13 8.69
N ARG A 126 -6.70 -10.14 8.22
CA ARG A 126 -7.81 -10.82 8.91
C ARG A 126 -7.62 -12.34 8.96
N VAL A 127 -7.12 -12.94 7.89
CA VAL A 127 -6.85 -14.39 7.83
C VAL A 127 -5.71 -14.75 8.78
N LEU A 128 -4.62 -13.97 8.78
CA LEU A 128 -3.50 -14.17 9.69
C LEU A 128 -3.93 -14.01 11.15
N LYS A 129 -4.74 -12.99 11.46
CA LYS A 129 -5.29 -12.80 12.81
C LYS A 129 -6.15 -13.98 13.25
N ARG A 130 -7.00 -14.51 12.36
CA ARG A 130 -7.80 -15.70 12.65
C ARG A 130 -6.92 -16.93 12.90
N ALA A 131 -5.86 -17.12 12.13
CA ALA A 131 -4.91 -18.21 12.36
C ALA A 131 -4.23 -18.08 13.74
N GLU A 132 -3.78 -16.88 14.09
CA GLU A 132 -3.20 -16.58 15.40
C GLU A 132 -4.17 -16.89 16.55
N ASP A 133 -5.43 -16.47 16.44
CA ASP A 133 -6.47 -16.74 17.44
C ASP A 133 -6.75 -18.25 17.62
N MET A 134 -6.43 -19.06 16.59
CA MET A 134 -6.49 -20.52 16.64
C MET A 134 -5.18 -21.17 17.11
N GLY A 135 -4.16 -20.38 17.48
CA GLY A 135 -2.87 -20.85 17.95
C GLY A 135 -1.85 -21.18 16.85
N PHE A 136 -2.10 -20.76 15.60
CA PHE A 136 -1.19 -20.98 14.48
C PHE A 136 -0.36 -19.73 14.16
N LEU A 137 0.94 -19.92 13.96
CA LEU A 137 1.84 -18.90 13.43
C LEU A 137 2.12 -19.18 11.96
N ALA A 138 1.63 -18.31 11.07
CA ALA A 138 1.90 -18.40 9.65
C ALA A 138 3.34 -17.97 9.34
N LYS A 139 4.03 -18.76 8.51
CA LYS A 139 5.34 -18.43 7.93
C LYS A 139 5.25 -18.62 6.42
N ALA A 140 5.78 -17.67 5.67
CA ALA A 140 5.82 -17.71 4.22
C ALA A 140 7.17 -17.23 3.71
N ALA A 141 7.58 -17.75 2.54
CA ALA A 141 8.70 -17.28 1.77
C ALA A 141 8.27 -17.19 0.30
N MET A 142 8.95 -16.33 -0.46
CA MET A 142 8.79 -16.24 -1.89
C MET A 142 9.97 -16.92 -2.58
N GLU A 143 9.68 -17.70 -3.60
CA GLU A 143 10.68 -18.30 -4.49
C GLU A 143 10.44 -17.72 -5.89
N PHE A 144 11.49 -17.13 -6.46
CA PHE A 144 11.43 -16.51 -7.79
C PHE A 144 12.08 -17.46 -8.79
N GLU A 145 11.30 -17.87 -9.78
CA GLU A 145 11.77 -18.67 -10.91
C GLU A 145 11.70 -17.83 -12.19
N PHE A 146 12.75 -17.90 -12.99
CA PHE A 146 12.79 -17.24 -14.30
C PHE A 146 13.67 -18.01 -15.26
N PHE A 147 13.32 -17.96 -16.53
CA PHE A 147 13.99 -18.64 -17.63
C PHE A 147 14.74 -17.67 -18.50
#